data_eda79f63be8976722a48bc253a6fb3a8
#
_entry.id   eda79f63be8976722a48bc253a6fb3a8
#
_cell.length_a   1.000
_cell.length_b   1.000
_cell.length_c   1.000
_cell.angle_alpha   90.00
_cell.angle_beta   90.00
_cell.angle_gamma   90.00
#
_symmetry.space_group_name_H-M   'P 1'
#
loop_
_entity.id
_entity.type
_entity.pdbx_description
1 polymer ?
#
loop_
_entity_poly.entity_id
_entity_poly.type
_entity_poly.pdbx_seq_one_letter_code
_entity_poly.pdbx_strand_id
1 'polypeptide(L)'
;MDFAGSAYIFKYNNGTFTEEAKLVASDRDEGDYFGSQVSISGDYAIVAAYREDEDVNGQNTMNSAGSVYVFKNTNGNWEEVQKLTASDRKSGGYFGYAVSISGDYALIGQN
;
A
#
# COMPACT_ATOMS: atom_id res chain seq x y z
N MET A 1 7.34 -9.21 -13.86
CA MET A 1 7.81 -7.90 -13.33
C MET A 1 8.39 -8.15 -11.95
N ASP A 2 9.72 -8.01 -11.85
CA ASP A 2 10.43 -8.37 -10.63
C ASP A 2 10.22 -7.35 -9.52
N PHE A 3 9.89 -7.84 -8.31
CA PHE A 3 9.73 -7.00 -7.12
C PHE A 3 8.66 -5.91 -7.25
N ALA A 4 7.76 -6.01 -8.22
CA ALA A 4 6.61 -5.12 -8.27
C ALA A 4 5.70 -5.37 -7.07
N GLY A 5 5.55 -6.62 -6.67
CA GLY A 5 4.86 -6.99 -5.45
C GLY A 5 3.34 -7.07 -5.57
N SER A 6 2.75 -7.67 -4.56
CA SER A 6 1.30 -7.76 -4.41
C SER A 6 0.96 -8.03 -2.96
N ALA A 7 -0.31 -7.84 -2.61
CA ALA A 7 -0.83 -8.16 -1.29
C ALA A 7 -2.16 -8.89 -1.47
N TYR A 8 -2.53 -9.71 -0.51
CA TYR A 8 -3.72 -10.54 -0.61
C TYR A 8 -4.61 -10.32 0.60
N ILE A 9 -5.92 -10.25 0.36
CA ILE A 9 -6.93 -10.21 1.41
C ILE A 9 -7.52 -11.59 1.54
N PHE A 10 -7.52 -12.13 2.75
CA PHE A 10 -8.20 -13.37 3.08
C PHE A 10 -9.32 -13.08 4.07
N LYS A 11 -10.48 -13.67 3.85
CA LYS A 11 -11.62 -13.48 4.73
C LYS A 11 -11.96 -14.80 5.41
N TYR A 12 -12.19 -14.73 6.73
CA TYR A 12 -12.63 -15.88 7.52
C TYR A 12 -14.12 -16.09 7.32
N ASN A 13 -14.51 -17.30 6.94
CA ASN A 13 -15.90 -17.64 6.74
C ASN A 13 -16.08 -19.15 7.00
N ASN A 14 -17.01 -19.48 7.90
CA ASN A 14 -17.37 -20.88 8.22
C ASN A 14 -16.15 -21.74 8.57
N GLY A 15 -15.23 -21.19 9.38
CA GLY A 15 -14.10 -21.94 9.89
C GLY A 15 -12.86 -21.96 9.00
N THR A 16 -12.89 -21.23 7.88
CA THR A 16 -11.79 -21.25 6.91
C THR A 16 -11.52 -19.84 6.39
N PHE A 17 -10.24 -19.52 6.16
CA PHE A 17 -9.84 -18.30 5.45
C PHE A 17 -9.80 -18.62 3.96
N THR A 18 -10.47 -17.80 3.16
CA THR A 18 -10.42 -17.92 1.70
C THR A 18 -9.96 -16.60 1.10
N GLU A 19 -9.25 -16.66 -0.01
CA GLU A 19 -8.77 -15.47 -0.68
C GLU A 19 -9.95 -14.67 -1.22
N GLU A 20 -10.04 -13.41 -0.83
CA GLU A 20 -11.09 -12.50 -1.28
C GLU A 20 -10.61 -11.59 -2.40
N ALA A 21 -9.35 -11.15 -2.33
CA ALA A 21 -8.82 -10.21 -3.32
C ALA A 21 -7.31 -10.29 -3.39
N LYS A 22 -6.78 -9.99 -4.57
CA LYS A 22 -5.36 -9.73 -4.78
C LYS A 22 -5.22 -8.25 -5.09
N LEU A 23 -4.34 -7.58 -4.35
CA LEU A 23 -4.13 -6.15 -4.48
C LEU A 23 -2.80 -5.89 -5.19
N VAL A 24 -2.83 -5.02 -6.18
CA VAL A 24 -1.62 -4.52 -6.85
C VAL A 24 -1.75 -3.01 -6.98
N ALA A 25 -0.63 -2.31 -7.05
CA ALA A 25 -0.65 -0.87 -7.27
C ALA A 25 -1.14 -0.56 -8.67
N SER A 26 -1.92 0.51 -8.83
CA SER A 26 -2.39 0.96 -10.13
C SER A 26 -1.23 1.38 -11.04
N ASP A 27 -0.14 1.86 -10.44
CA ASP A 27 1.07 2.30 -11.13
C ASP A 27 2.23 1.34 -10.88
N ARG A 28 1.95 0.02 -10.95
CA ARG A 28 2.97 -1.02 -10.70
C ARG A 28 4.24 -0.72 -11.45
N ASP A 29 5.36 -0.85 -10.75
CA ASP A 29 6.67 -0.71 -11.36
C ASP A 29 7.63 -1.68 -10.71
N GLU A 30 8.61 -2.09 -11.49
CA GLU A 30 9.64 -3.03 -11.05
C GLU A 30 10.46 -2.41 -9.92
N GLY A 31 10.68 -3.18 -8.87
CA GLY A 31 11.50 -2.75 -7.75
C GLY A 31 10.80 -1.91 -6.69
N ASP A 32 9.50 -1.64 -6.84
CA ASP A 32 8.77 -0.80 -5.88
C ASP A 32 8.49 -1.50 -4.55
N TYR A 33 8.49 -2.81 -4.53
CA TYR A 33 8.24 -3.62 -3.35
C TYR A 33 6.86 -3.38 -2.72
N PHE A 34 5.84 -3.24 -3.57
CA PHE A 34 4.46 -3.17 -3.11
C PHE A 34 4.16 -4.41 -2.28
N GLY A 35 3.52 -4.24 -1.13
CA GLY A 35 3.26 -5.33 -0.20
C GLY A 35 4.35 -5.51 0.85
N SER A 36 5.34 -4.63 0.87
CA SER A 36 6.43 -4.72 1.83
C SER A 36 5.95 -4.57 3.27
N GLN A 37 4.91 -3.76 3.48
CA GLN A 37 4.21 -3.62 4.76
C GLN A 37 2.73 -3.50 4.47
N VAL A 38 1.90 -4.09 5.31
CA VAL A 38 0.45 -4.10 5.12
C VAL A 38 -0.26 -3.96 6.45
N SER A 39 -1.46 -3.38 6.43
CA SER A 39 -2.32 -3.31 7.61
C SER A 39 -3.77 -3.18 7.15
N ILE A 40 -4.70 -3.71 7.92
CA ILE A 40 -6.12 -3.70 7.58
C ILE A 40 -6.94 -3.34 8.81
N SER A 41 -8.01 -2.56 8.59
CA SER A 41 -8.97 -2.21 9.62
C SER A 41 -10.33 -2.00 8.98
N GLY A 42 -11.34 -2.80 9.37
CA GLY A 42 -12.68 -2.72 8.79
C GLY A 42 -12.64 -2.88 7.28
N ASP A 43 -13.18 -1.90 6.57
CA ASP A 43 -13.29 -1.92 5.10
C ASP A 43 -12.10 -1.26 4.41
N TYR A 44 -11.01 -1.00 5.13
CA TYR A 44 -9.83 -0.34 4.57
C TYR A 44 -8.58 -1.16 4.77
N ALA A 45 -7.72 -1.17 3.76
CA ALA A 45 -6.39 -1.77 3.85
C ALA A 45 -5.38 -0.77 3.32
N ILE A 46 -4.22 -0.74 3.94
CA ILE A 46 -3.11 0.07 3.43
C ILE A 46 -1.95 -0.85 3.10
N VAL A 47 -1.30 -0.58 1.98
CA VAL A 47 -0.22 -1.39 1.45
C VAL A 47 0.93 -0.48 1.07
N ALA A 48 2.10 -0.74 1.61
CA ALA A 48 3.27 0.08 1.36
C ALA A 48 4.08 -0.44 0.18
N ALA A 49 4.68 0.49 -0.56
CA ALA A 49 5.70 0.24 -1.55
C ALA A 49 6.84 1.19 -1.20
N TYR A 50 7.69 0.81 -0.26
CA TYR A 50 8.64 1.75 0.34
C TYR A 50 9.78 2.15 -0.61
N ARG A 51 9.89 1.48 -1.74
CA ARG A 51 10.87 1.84 -2.78
C ARG A 51 10.25 2.54 -3.98
N GLU A 52 8.97 2.88 -3.89
CA GLU A 52 8.30 3.60 -4.95
C GLU A 52 8.91 5.00 -5.10
N ASP A 53 9.12 5.45 -6.35
CA ASP A 53 9.89 6.65 -6.65
C ASP A 53 9.04 7.87 -6.98
N GLU A 54 7.79 7.69 -7.44
CA GLU A 54 6.96 8.80 -7.91
C GLU A 54 6.04 9.34 -6.82
N ASP A 55 5.54 10.56 -7.01
CA ASP A 55 4.55 11.16 -6.12
C ASP A 55 3.15 10.66 -6.46
N VAL A 56 2.11 11.25 -5.83
CA VAL A 56 0.72 10.81 -6.00
C VAL A 56 0.23 10.97 -7.44
N ASN A 57 0.89 11.78 -8.24
CA ASN A 57 0.55 12.01 -9.64
C ASN A 57 1.42 11.20 -10.61
N GLY A 58 2.28 10.32 -10.10
CA GLY A 58 3.20 9.55 -10.92
C GLY A 58 4.33 10.39 -11.49
N GLN A 59 4.68 11.47 -10.82
CA GLN A 59 5.68 12.44 -11.27
C GLN A 59 6.69 12.71 -10.18
N ASN A 60 7.59 13.67 -10.42
CA ASN A 60 8.57 14.13 -9.44
C ASN A 60 9.35 12.96 -8.83
N THR A 61 9.95 12.16 -9.72
CA THR A 61 10.70 10.96 -9.35
C THR A 61 11.76 11.29 -8.29
N MET A 62 11.74 10.53 -7.20
CA MET A 62 12.67 10.71 -6.11
C MET A 62 13.00 9.33 -5.56
N ASN A 63 14.25 8.93 -5.71
CA ASN A 63 14.68 7.55 -5.49
C ASN A 63 14.29 7.02 -4.13
N SER A 64 13.45 5.99 -4.12
CA SER A 64 12.97 5.29 -2.91
C SER A 64 12.39 6.23 -1.85
N ALA A 65 11.64 7.25 -2.28
CA ALA A 65 10.95 8.13 -1.34
C ALA A 65 9.83 7.37 -0.61
N GLY A 66 9.20 6.43 -1.30
CA GLY A 66 8.17 5.56 -0.74
C GLY A 66 6.76 6.06 -0.92
N SER A 67 5.81 5.13 -0.94
CA SER A 67 4.38 5.42 -1.07
C SER A 67 3.57 4.40 -0.31
N VAL A 68 2.36 4.78 0.06
CA VAL A 68 1.39 3.87 0.68
C VAL A 68 0.09 4.00 -0.09
N TYR A 69 -0.50 2.86 -0.43
CA TYR A 69 -1.74 2.81 -1.19
C TYR A 69 -2.88 2.41 -0.28
N VAL A 70 -4.01 3.11 -0.41
CA VAL A 70 -5.21 2.85 0.39
C VAL A 70 -6.22 2.15 -0.49
N PHE A 71 -6.73 1.01 0.00
CA PHE A 71 -7.77 0.23 -0.68
C PHE A 71 -9.02 0.22 0.17
N LYS A 72 -10.17 0.30 -0.47
CA LYS A 72 -11.46 0.25 0.21
C LYS A 72 -12.28 -0.93 -0.29
N ASN A 73 -12.91 -1.63 0.65
CA ASN A 73 -13.83 -2.72 0.36
C ASN A 73 -15.24 -2.19 0.18
N THR A 74 -15.83 -2.46 -0.98
CA THR A 74 -17.23 -2.17 -1.24
C THR A 74 -17.89 -3.48 -1.65
N ASN A 75 -18.62 -4.12 -0.71
CA ASN A 75 -19.30 -5.37 -0.93
C ASN A 75 -18.40 -6.51 -1.44
N GLY A 76 -17.19 -6.60 -0.88
CA GLY A 76 -16.23 -7.63 -1.26
C GLY A 76 -15.31 -7.23 -2.41
N ASN A 77 -15.53 -6.05 -2.99
CA ASN A 77 -14.71 -5.54 -4.07
C ASN A 77 -13.72 -4.52 -3.50
N TRP A 78 -12.44 -4.88 -3.49
CA TRP A 78 -11.37 -4.03 -2.93
C TRP A 78 -10.76 -3.20 -4.04
N GLU A 79 -10.83 -1.89 -3.92
CA GLU A 79 -10.35 -0.96 -4.94
C GLU A 79 -9.40 0.07 -4.32
N GLU A 80 -8.36 0.41 -5.07
CA GLU A 80 -7.45 1.48 -4.68
C GLU A 80 -8.19 2.81 -4.74
N VAL A 81 -8.19 3.56 -3.63
CA VAL A 81 -8.91 4.84 -3.55
C VAL A 81 -7.98 6.01 -3.35
N GLN A 82 -6.73 5.78 -2.94
CA GLN A 82 -5.80 6.88 -2.69
C GLN A 82 -4.36 6.37 -2.62
N LYS A 83 -3.42 7.20 -3.04
CA LYS A 83 -1.99 7.00 -2.87
C LYS A 83 -1.48 8.09 -1.93
N LEU A 84 -0.72 7.70 -0.91
CA LEU A 84 -0.19 8.62 0.08
C LEU A 84 1.33 8.72 -0.08
N THR A 85 1.84 9.94 -0.02
CA THR A 85 3.28 10.20 0.06
C THR A 85 3.52 11.22 1.16
N ALA A 86 4.74 11.26 1.69
CA ALA A 86 5.08 12.23 2.71
C ALA A 86 5.05 13.64 2.12
N SER A 87 4.61 14.63 2.93
CA SER A 87 4.63 16.03 2.51
C SER A 87 6.07 16.53 2.32
N ASP A 88 7.02 15.92 3.03
CA ASP A 88 8.45 16.24 2.94
C ASP A 88 9.23 15.09 2.32
N ARG A 89 8.75 14.58 1.16
CA ARG A 89 9.41 13.48 0.45
C ARG A 89 10.90 13.71 0.32
N LYS A 90 11.67 12.62 0.48
CA LYS A 90 13.13 12.68 0.30
C LYS A 90 13.63 11.35 -0.27
N SER A 91 14.72 11.42 -1.02
CA SER A 91 15.40 10.23 -1.53
C SER A 91 15.82 9.35 -0.36
N GLY A 92 15.52 8.05 -0.45
CA GLY A 92 15.85 7.12 0.61
C GLY A 92 15.02 7.29 1.87
N GLY A 93 13.92 8.04 1.80
CA GLY A 93 13.02 8.23 2.95
C GLY A 93 12.23 6.98 3.29
N TYR A 94 11.95 6.14 2.32
CA TYR A 94 11.25 4.87 2.50
C TYR A 94 9.93 5.06 3.26
N PHE A 95 9.16 6.08 2.88
CA PHE A 95 7.83 6.28 3.44
C PHE A 95 7.03 5.00 3.27
N GLY A 96 6.48 4.48 4.36
CA GLY A 96 5.80 3.19 4.35
C GLY A 96 6.65 2.03 4.84
N TYR A 97 7.88 2.28 5.35
CA TYR A 97 8.66 1.16 5.85
C TYR A 97 8.05 0.55 7.12
N ALA A 98 7.11 1.24 7.74
CA ALA A 98 6.25 0.73 8.80
C ALA A 98 4.88 1.37 8.65
N VAL A 99 3.81 0.58 8.79
CA VAL A 99 2.44 1.10 8.62
C VAL A 99 1.50 0.45 9.64
N SER A 100 0.47 1.21 10.02
CA SER A 100 -0.63 0.70 10.83
C SER A 100 -1.87 1.53 10.53
N ILE A 101 -3.03 0.89 10.53
CA ILE A 101 -4.31 1.58 10.35
C ILE A 101 -5.28 1.11 11.43
N SER A 102 -6.06 2.04 11.99
CA SER A 102 -7.08 1.73 12.98
C SER A 102 -8.16 2.80 12.92
N GLY A 103 -9.41 2.38 12.64
CA GLY A 103 -10.52 3.33 12.52
C GLY A 103 -10.22 4.40 11.49
N ASP A 104 -10.26 5.66 11.93
CA ASP A 104 -10.10 6.81 11.05
C ASP A 104 -8.65 7.26 10.89
N TYR A 105 -7.68 6.52 11.45
CA TYR A 105 -6.29 6.96 11.46
C TYR A 105 -5.37 5.93 10.84
N ALA A 106 -4.42 6.42 10.05
CA ALA A 106 -3.31 5.63 9.55
C ALA A 106 -2.00 6.25 10.01
N LEU A 107 -1.08 5.42 10.49
CA LEU A 107 0.22 5.86 10.96
C LEU A 107 1.28 5.23 10.07
N ILE A 108 2.15 6.06 9.49
CA ILE A 108 3.13 5.61 8.50
C ILE A 108 4.50 6.16 8.88
N GLY A 109 5.48 5.26 8.94
CA GLY A 109 6.84 5.62 9.26
C GLY A 109 7.65 5.99 8.03
N GLN A 110 8.64 6.85 8.24
CA GLN A 110 9.61 7.28 7.23
C GLN A 110 10.98 7.37 7.90
N ASN A 111 12.01 6.96 7.19
CA ASN A 111 13.38 7.12 7.67
C ASN A 111 13.84 8.58 7.67
#